data_1df7995e736a5df27a40c9885a9d6412
#
_entry.id   1df7995e736a5df27a40c9885a9d6412
#
_cell.length_a   1.000
_cell.length_b   1.000
_cell.length_c   1.000
_cell.angle_alpha   90.00
_cell.angle_beta   90.00
_cell.angle_gamma   90.00
#
_symmetry.space_group_name_H-M   'P 1'
#
loop_
_entity.id
_entity.type
_entity.pdbx_description
1 polymer ?
#
loop_
_entity_poly.entity_id
_entity_poly.type
_entity_poly.pdbx_seq_one_letter_code
_entity_poly.pdbx_strand_id
1 'polypeptide(L)'
;LFVAFARSILGLKNANSTEVDPNTPHPVVDLLLEQRGVKIKGGTMKLGGRPIKLVEGTKIHEAYKSDKIVERFRHRYHINPEYTRIAEKRGLMVSAYDEIDKTICGIELKDSWIVGVQFHPEFKSRPNRPSPLFLEFVKNAYLRQKERR
;
A
#
# COMPACT_ATOMS: atom_id res chain seq x y z
N LEU A 1 0.22 -7.74 -0.47
CA LEU A 1 -0.52 -7.71 0.78
C LEU A 1 -2.03 -7.77 0.53
N PHE A 2 -2.67 -6.80 -0.21
CA PHE A 2 -4.13 -6.72 -0.33
C PHE A 2 -4.77 -7.96 -0.96
N VAL A 3 -4.20 -8.50 -2.05
CA VAL A 3 -4.68 -9.76 -2.67
C VAL A 3 -4.67 -10.93 -1.67
N ALA A 4 -3.59 -11.09 -0.91
CA ALA A 4 -3.49 -12.13 0.11
C ALA A 4 -4.54 -11.94 1.22
N PHE A 5 -4.74 -10.71 1.69
CA PHE A 5 -5.77 -10.38 2.68
C PHE A 5 -7.17 -10.70 2.16
N ALA A 6 -7.46 -10.31 0.91
CA ALA A 6 -8.75 -10.57 0.29
C ALA A 6 -9.06 -12.07 0.20
N ARG A 7 -8.09 -12.89 -0.17
CA ARG A 7 -8.25 -14.34 -0.23
C ARG A 7 -8.40 -14.99 1.14
N SER A 8 -7.52 -14.64 2.08
CA SER A 8 -7.40 -15.36 3.36
C SER A 8 -8.37 -14.86 4.43
N ILE A 9 -8.68 -13.55 4.45
CA ILE A 9 -9.48 -12.92 5.51
C ILE A 9 -10.90 -12.59 5.03
N LEU A 10 -11.04 -12.08 3.80
CA LEU A 10 -12.35 -11.77 3.25
C LEU A 10 -13.04 -12.98 2.59
N GLY A 11 -12.31 -14.08 2.38
CA GLY A 11 -12.84 -15.28 1.74
C GLY A 11 -13.15 -15.12 0.24
N LEU A 12 -12.60 -14.08 -0.40
CA LEU A 12 -12.80 -13.81 -1.82
C LEU A 12 -11.92 -14.74 -2.65
N LYS A 13 -12.45 -15.91 -2.96
CA LYS A 13 -11.74 -16.90 -3.80
C LYS A 13 -11.37 -16.27 -5.14
N ASN A 14 -10.12 -16.53 -5.58
CA ASN A 14 -9.58 -16.01 -6.84
C ASN A 14 -9.47 -14.47 -6.93
N ALA A 15 -9.58 -13.72 -5.81
CA ALA A 15 -9.25 -12.30 -5.82
C ALA A 15 -7.84 -12.06 -6.35
N ASN A 16 -7.66 -11.10 -7.25
CA ASN A 16 -6.36 -10.84 -7.88
C ASN A 16 -6.20 -9.38 -8.30
N SER A 17 -5.02 -9.07 -8.82
CA SER A 17 -4.81 -7.88 -9.64
C SER A 17 -5.18 -8.19 -11.09
N THR A 18 -5.85 -7.27 -11.76
CA THR A 18 -6.12 -7.38 -13.21
C THR A 18 -4.85 -7.31 -14.07
N GLU A 19 -3.72 -6.93 -13.49
CA GLU A 19 -2.40 -7.05 -14.12
C GLU A 19 -1.98 -8.51 -14.31
N VAL A 20 -2.32 -9.37 -13.34
CA VAL A 20 -1.95 -10.79 -13.31
C VAL A 20 -3.05 -11.65 -13.92
N ASP A 21 -4.30 -11.36 -13.59
CA ASP A 21 -5.48 -12.07 -14.09
C ASP A 21 -6.56 -11.05 -14.49
N PRO A 22 -6.61 -10.69 -15.80
CA PRO A 22 -7.59 -9.74 -16.29
C PRO A 22 -9.06 -10.15 -16.11
N ASN A 23 -9.31 -11.46 -15.91
CA ASN A 23 -10.65 -12.03 -15.77
C ASN A 23 -10.98 -12.39 -14.31
N THR A 24 -10.19 -11.94 -13.35
CA THR A 24 -10.47 -12.23 -11.94
C THR A 24 -11.88 -11.81 -11.54
N PRO A 25 -12.64 -12.66 -10.81
CA PRO A 25 -13.97 -12.30 -10.32
C PRO A 25 -13.95 -11.21 -9.25
N HIS A 26 -12.80 -10.99 -8.63
CA HIS A 26 -12.61 -9.99 -7.58
C HIS A 26 -11.35 -9.16 -7.86
N PRO A 27 -11.46 -8.09 -8.69
CA PRO A 27 -10.34 -7.21 -9.05
C PRO A 27 -10.00 -6.26 -7.89
N VAL A 28 -9.37 -6.80 -6.84
CA VAL A 28 -9.01 -6.04 -5.65
C VAL A 28 -7.87 -5.04 -5.88
N VAL A 29 -7.09 -5.26 -6.95
CA VAL A 29 -6.12 -4.31 -7.49
C VAL A 29 -6.41 -4.17 -8.99
N ASP A 30 -6.61 -2.93 -9.47
CA ASP A 30 -7.09 -2.68 -10.83
C ASP A 30 -6.56 -1.34 -11.38
N LEU A 31 -6.77 -1.12 -12.66
CA LEU A 31 -6.58 0.19 -13.29
C LEU A 31 -7.64 1.18 -12.79
N LEU A 32 -7.30 2.46 -12.70
CA LEU A 32 -8.30 3.50 -12.50
C LEU A 32 -9.27 3.50 -13.69
N LEU A 33 -10.55 3.83 -13.42
CA LEU A 33 -11.59 3.89 -14.46
C LEU A 33 -11.20 4.79 -15.64
N GLU A 34 -10.53 5.90 -15.36
CA GLU A 34 -10.01 6.84 -16.35
C GLU A 34 -8.92 6.23 -17.24
N GLN A 35 -8.27 5.15 -16.80
CA GLN A 35 -7.18 4.47 -17.51
C GLN A 35 -7.67 3.28 -18.35
N ARG A 36 -8.91 2.82 -18.15
CA ARG A 36 -9.46 1.62 -18.81
C ARG A 36 -9.67 1.79 -20.32
N GLY A 37 -9.69 3.00 -20.85
CA GLY A 37 -9.88 3.30 -22.29
C GLY A 37 -8.63 3.71 -23.06
N VAL A 38 -7.48 3.83 -22.39
CA VAL A 38 -6.27 4.38 -23.01
C VAL A 38 -5.48 3.32 -23.75
N LYS A 39 -5.43 3.40 -25.09
CA LYS A 39 -4.66 2.48 -25.97
C LYS A 39 -3.14 2.57 -25.78
N ILE A 40 -2.61 3.69 -25.30
CA ILE A 40 -1.17 3.92 -25.11
C ILE A 40 -0.84 3.76 -23.62
N LYS A 41 -0.35 2.59 -23.25
CA LYS A 41 -0.02 2.23 -21.85
C LYS A 41 1.12 3.06 -21.22
N GLY A 42 1.93 3.76 -21.99
CA GLY A 42 3.10 4.50 -21.48
C GLY A 42 2.75 5.76 -20.66
N GLY A 43 1.66 6.47 -20.98
CA GLY A 43 1.26 7.73 -20.34
C GLY A 43 0.48 7.58 -19.01
N THR A 44 0.09 6.36 -18.63
CA THR A 44 -0.77 6.11 -17.45
C THR A 44 -0.01 5.64 -16.22
N MET A 45 1.31 5.52 -16.28
CA MET A 45 2.13 5.09 -15.16
C MET A 45 2.37 6.25 -14.19
N LYS A 46 2.13 6.02 -12.90
CA LYS A 46 2.61 6.93 -11.86
C LYS A 46 4.13 6.84 -11.77
N LEU A 47 4.80 7.94 -12.00
CA LEU A 47 6.26 8.01 -11.99
C LEU A 47 6.75 9.20 -11.15
N GLY A 48 7.95 9.00 -10.55
CA GLY A 48 8.65 10.07 -9.84
C GLY A 48 8.13 10.35 -8.44
N GLY A 49 8.57 11.48 -7.88
CA GLY A 49 8.17 11.93 -6.54
C GLY A 49 6.75 12.49 -6.53
N ARG A 50 5.92 12.00 -5.59
CA ARG A 50 4.55 12.47 -5.41
C ARG A 50 4.26 12.74 -3.95
N PRO A 51 3.48 13.79 -3.63
CA PRO A 51 3.05 14.07 -2.27
C PRO A 51 2.04 13.02 -1.80
N ILE A 52 2.23 12.56 -0.58
CA ILE A 52 1.40 11.55 0.08
C ILE A 52 0.90 12.13 1.38
N LYS A 53 -0.40 12.01 1.63
CA LYS A 53 -1.00 12.27 2.92
C LYS A 53 -1.02 10.98 3.73
N LEU A 54 -0.47 11.03 4.94
CA LEU A 54 -0.52 9.93 5.91
C LEU A 54 -1.74 10.07 6.82
N VAL A 55 -2.30 8.95 7.21
CA VAL A 55 -3.43 8.93 8.15
C VAL A 55 -2.87 8.89 9.57
N GLU A 56 -3.29 9.83 10.39
CA GLU A 56 -2.88 9.94 11.81
C GLU A 56 -3.20 8.66 12.58
N GLY A 57 -2.31 8.28 13.50
CA GLY A 57 -2.46 7.07 14.32
C GLY A 57 -2.17 5.76 13.60
N THR A 58 -1.68 5.80 12.37
CA THR A 58 -1.23 4.62 11.63
C THR A 58 0.27 4.37 11.81
N LYS A 59 0.71 3.13 11.61
CA LYS A 59 2.13 2.74 11.70
C LYS A 59 3.01 3.50 10.72
N ILE A 60 2.48 3.78 9.51
CA ILE A 60 3.20 4.59 8.53
C ILE A 60 3.37 6.01 9.06
N HIS A 61 2.32 6.63 9.61
CA HIS A 61 2.37 7.96 10.19
C HIS A 61 3.37 8.03 11.37
N GLU A 62 3.31 7.06 12.28
CA GLU A 62 4.25 6.96 13.41
C GLU A 62 5.71 6.79 12.95
N ALA A 63 5.95 6.00 11.89
CA ALA A 63 7.28 5.80 11.35
C ALA A 63 7.87 7.09 10.75
N TYR A 64 7.09 7.80 9.95
CA TYR A 64 7.55 9.04 9.29
C TYR A 64 7.47 10.28 10.19
N LYS A 65 6.65 10.26 11.24
CA LYS A 65 6.40 11.39 12.15
C LYS A 65 6.01 12.68 11.41
N SER A 66 5.15 12.54 10.42
CA SER A 66 4.71 13.64 9.56
C SER A 66 3.39 13.27 8.91
N ASP A 67 2.49 14.25 8.77
CA ASP A 67 1.21 14.07 8.06
C ASP A 67 1.38 13.98 6.55
N LYS A 68 2.48 14.53 6.04
CA LYS A 68 2.77 14.58 4.61
C LYS A 68 4.21 14.20 4.32
N ILE A 69 4.37 13.39 3.30
CA ILE A 69 5.69 12.97 2.79
C ILE A 69 5.71 13.07 1.27
N VAL A 70 6.90 13.01 0.71
CA VAL A 70 7.08 12.85 -0.74
C VAL A 70 7.86 11.56 -0.96
N GLU A 71 7.29 10.62 -1.70
CA GLU A 71 7.96 9.36 -2.05
C GLU A 71 7.86 9.08 -3.54
N ARG A 72 8.69 8.16 -4.04
CA ARG A 72 8.77 7.84 -5.47
C ARG A 72 7.84 6.69 -5.83
N PHE A 73 7.18 6.83 -6.96
CA PHE A 73 6.25 5.84 -7.51
C PHE A 73 6.74 5.29 -8.85
N ARG A 74 6.36 4.03 -9.11
CA ARG A 74 6.58 3.37 -10.39
C ARG A 74 5.54 2.26 -10.60
N HIS A 75 4.26 2.65 -10.69
CA HIS A 75 3.19 1.66 -10.88
C HIS A 75 2.03 2.22 -11.72
N ARG A 76 1.15 1.34 -12.14
CA ARG A 76 -0.05 1.65 -12.94
C ARG A 76 -1.32 1.17 -12.26
N TYR A 77 -1.26 0.02 -11.57
CA TYR A 77 -2.41 -0.59 -10.90
C TYR A 77 -2.55 -0.06 -9.48
N HIS A 78 -3.79 0.05 -9.00
CA HIS A 78 -4.12 0.64 -7.69
C HIS A 78 -5.01 -0.28 -6.90
N ILE A 79 -5.01 -0.14 -5.58
CA ILE A 79 -5.98 -0.78 -4.71
C ILE A 79 -7.38 -0.29 -5.09
N ASN A 80 -8.29 -1.24 -5.37
CA ASN A 80 -9.66 -0.92 -5.68
C ASN A 80 -10.42 -0.53 -4.40
N PRO A 81 -10.91 0.73 -4.29
CA PRO A 81 -11.54 1.23 -3.07
C PRO A 81 -12.86 0.53 -2.72
N GLU A 82 -13.52 -0.12 -3.67
CA GLU A 82 -14.75 -0.87 -3.40
C GLU A 82 -14.52 -2.01 -2.39
N TYR A 83 -13.34 -2.63 -2.43
CA TYR A 83 -12.99 -3.72 -1.51
C TYR A 83 -12.42 -3.23 -0.18
N THR A 84 -11.96 -1.98 -0.07
CA THR A 84 -11.35 -1.49 1.18
C THR A 84 -12.38 -1.37 2.31
N ARG A 85 -13.62 -0.97 2.02
CA ARG A 85 -14.69 -0.86 3.03
C ARG A 85 -14.99 -2.17 3.75
N ILE A 86 -14.93 -3.29 3.02
CA ILE A 86 -15.12 -4.62 3.59
C ILE A 86 -13.87 -5.04 4.37
N ALA A 87 -12.70 -4.71 3.85
CA ALA A 87 -11.42 -5.02 4.46
C ALA A 87 -11.21 -4.29 5.79
N GLU A 88 -11.62 -3.03 5.89
CA GLU A 88 -11.53 -2.22 7.11
C GLU A 88 -12.35 -2.83 8.26
N LYS A 89 -13.51 -3.41 7.99
CA LYS A 89 -14.31 -4.14 8.98
C LYS A 89 -13.63 -5.42 9.49
N ARG A 90 -12.57 -5.87 8.84
CA ARG A 90 -11.81 -7.08 9.15
C ARG A 90 -10.37 -6.79 9.60
N GLY A 91 -10.09 -5.54 10.00
CA GLY A 91 -8.82 -5.16 10.61
C GLY A 91 -7.74 -4.67 9.66
N LEU A 92 -8.05 -4.46 8.36
CA LEU A 92 -7.19 -3.70 7.50
C LEU A 92 -7.43 -2.20 7.74
N MET A 93 -6.39 -1.39 7.64
CA MET A 93 -6.49 0.07 7.72
C MET A 93 -5.86 0.68 6.47
N VAL A 94 -6.52 1.69 5.89
CA VAL A 94 -5.90 2.55 4.89
C VAL A 94 -5.06 3.57 5.63
N SER A 95 -3.77 3.64 5.31
CA SER A 95 -2.79 4.45 6.06
C SER A 95 -2.14 5.56 5.25
N ALA A 96 -2.29 5.56 3.92
CA ALA A 96 -1.75 6.62 3.08
C ALA A 96 -2.53 6.80 1.78
N TYR A 97 -2.63 8.07 1.35
CA TYR A 97 -3.26 8.48 0.09
C TYR A 97 -2.30 9.36 -0.72
N ASP A 98 -2.26 9.15 -2.02
CA ASP A 98 -1.67 10.11 -2.96
C ASP A 98 -2.47 11.43 -2.91
N GLU A 99 -1.83 12.57 -2.67
CA GLU A 99 -2.54 13.85 -2.56
C GLU A 99 -3.09 14.37 -3.89
N ILE A 100 -2.56 13.93 -5.02
CA ILE A 100 -2.96 14.43 -6.34
C ILE A 100 -4.26 13.77 -6.79
N ASP A 101 -4.30 12.44 -6.82
CA ASP A 101 -5.44 11.69 -7.36
C ASP A 101 -6.23 10.92 -6.31
N LYS A 102 -5.88 11.07 -5.04
CA LYS A 102 -6.55 10.46 -3.88
C LYS A 102 -6.56 8.92 -3.86
N THR A 103 -5.74 8.29 -4.68
CA THR A 103 -5.62 6.83 -4.67
C THR A 103 -4.96 6.34 -3.39
N ILE A 104 -5.38 5.17 -2.93
CA ILE A 104 -4.80 4.50 -1.78
C ILE A 104 -3.37 4.04 -2.14
N CYS A 105 -2.39 4.46 -1.36
CA CYS A 105 -1.00 4.09 -1.56
C CYS A 105 -0.31 3.50 -0.32
N GLY A 106 -1.04 3.36 0.79
CA GLY A 106 -0.59 2.67 1.99
C GLY A 106 -1.73 1.94 2.69
N ILE A 107 -1.49 0.73 3.13
CA ILE A 107 -2.40 -0.11 3.93
C ILE A 107 -1.63 -0.83 5.01
N GLU A 108 -2.28 -1.15 6.11
CA GLU A 108 -1.68 -1.89 7.22
C GLU A 108 -2.71 -2.76 7.95
N LEU A 109 -2.24 -3.72 8.73
CA LEU A 109 -3.09 -4.50 9.63
C LEU A 109 -3.07 -3.92 11.04
N LYS A 110 -4.26 -3.85 11.67
CA LYS A 110 -4.44 -3.22 12.98
C LYS A 110 -3.59 -3.91 14.07
N ASP A 111 -3.67 -5.22 14.16
CA ASP A 111 -3.14 -5.99 15.29
C ASP A 111 -1.73 -6.58 15.07
N SER A 112 -1.06 -6.17 14.01
CA SER A 112 0.29 -6.66 13.71
C SER A 112 1.08 -5.62 12.92
N TRP A 113 2.41 -5.64 13.05
CA TRP A 113 3.26 -4.77 12.27
C TRP A 113 3.42 -5.32 10.83
N ILE A 114 2.34 -5.23 10.07
CA ILE A 114 2.29 -5.56 8.65
C ILE A 114 1.83 -4.31 7.92
N VAL A 115 2.71 -3.78 7.08
CA VAL A 115 2.53 -2.54 6.31
C VAL A 115 2.78 -2.84 4.84
N GLY A 116 1.93 -2.34 3.98
CA GLY A 116 2.09 -2.41 2.52
C GLY A 116 2.00 -1.02 1.92
N VAL A 117 2.97 -0.66 1.09
CA VAL A 117 2.99 0.62 0.39
C VAL A 117 3.13 0.41 -1.12
N GLN A 118 2.61 1.34 -1.91
CA GLN A 118 2.76 1.35 -3.36
C GLN A 118 3.93 2.21 -3.84
N PHE A 119 4.38 3.12 -3.01
CA PHE A 119 5.61 3.87 -3.27
C PHE A 119 6.85 3.03 -2.92
N HIS A 120 8.00 3.50 -3.35
CA HIS A 120 9.28 2.81 -3.25
C HIS A 120 10.22 3.50 -2.25
N PRO A 121 10.14 3.17 -0.94
CA PRO A 121 11.00 3.80 0.07
C PRO A 121 12.49 3.52 -0.15
N GLU A 122 12.84 2.43 -0.84
CA GLU A 122 14.21 2.08 -1.20
C GLU A 122 14.91 3.13 -2.07
N PHE A 123 14.17 3.84 -2.92
CA PHE A 123 14.76 4.88 -3.78
C PHE A 123 15.31 6.07 -3.01
N LYS A 124 14.82 6.31 -1.80
CA LYS A 124 15.29 7.41 -0.93
C LYS A 124 16.10 6.92 0.27
N SER A 125 16.13 5.63 0.53
CA SER A 125 16.90 5.03 1.62
C SER A 125 18.41 5.07 1.33
N ARG A 126 19.21 5.34 2.36
CA ARG A 126 20.68 5.36 2.28
C ARG A 126 21.24 4.73 3.56
N PRO A 127 22.49 4.18 3.56
CA PRO A 127 23.10 3.58 4.74
C PRO A 127 23.11 4.50 5.98
N ASN A 128 23.39 5.78 5.77
CA ASN A 128 23.44 6.79 6.84
C ASN A 128 22.09 7.51 7.08
N ARG A 129 21.09 7.24 6.27
CA ARG A 129 19.72 7.78 6.38
C ARG A 129 18.71 6.76 5.84
N PRO A 130 18.53 5.64 6.50
CA PRO A 130 17.59 4.61 6.05
C PRO A 130 16.15 5.13 6.07
N SER A 131 15.30 4.54 5.21
CA SER A 131 13.88 4.86 5.21
C SER A 131 13.26 4.56 6.58
N PRO A 132 12.38 5.44 7.09
CA PRO A 132 11.69 5.22 8.36
C PRO A 132 10.94 3.88 8.43
N LEU A 133 10.33 3.44 7.34
CA LEU A 133 9.64 2.14 7.29
C LEU A 133 10.60 0.95 7.46
N PHE A 134 11.80 1.03 6.91
CA PHE A 134 12.80 -0.03 7.09
C PHE A 134 13.33 -0.08 8.52
N LEU A 135 13.53 1.10 9.14
CA LEU A 135 13.93 1.17 10.55
C LEU A 135 12.88 0.54 11.47
N GLU A 136 11.62 0.94 11.31
CA GLU A 136 10.54 0.40 12.14
C GLU A 136 10.29 -1.09 11.86
N PHE A 137 10.46 -1.56 10.62
CA PHE A 137 10.39 -3.00 10.32
C PHE A 137 11.45 -3.79 11.10
N VAL A 138 12.70 -3.38 11.04
CA VAL A 138 13.80 -4.07 11.75
C VAL A 138 13.58 -4.03 13.26
N LYS A 139 13.19 -2.88 13.80
CA LYS A 139 12.89 -2.69 15.22
C LYS A 139 11.77 -3.64 15.69
N ASN A 140 10.66 -3.70 14.97
CA ASN A 140 9.55 -4.58 15.33
C ASN A 140 9.90 -6.05 15.17
N ALA A 141 10.67 -6.43 14.17
CA ALA A 141 11.19 -7.79 14.00
C ALA A 141 12.08 -8.20 15.19
N TYR A 142 12.96 -7.32 15.65
CA TYR A 142 13.81 -7.55 16.81
C TYR A 142 13.03 -7.69 18.12
N LEU A 143 12.05 -6.81 18.36
CA LEU A 143 11.18 -6.89 19.55
C LEU A 143 10.43 -8.22 19.59
N ARG A 144 9.83 -8.63 18.46
CA ARG A 144 9.13 -9.90 18.35
C ARG A 144 10.03 -11.12 18.56
N GLN A 145 11.29 -11.05 18.18
CA GLN A 145 12.25 -12.10 18.45
C GLN A 145 12.53 -12.24 19.95
N LYS A 146 12.59 -11.12 20.69
CA LYS A 146 12.77 -11.13 22.15
C LYS A 146 11.58 -11.70 22.92
N GLU A 147 10.37 -11.42 22.47
CA GLU A 147 9.14 -11.92 23.09
C GLU A 147 8.98 -13.45 22.95
N ARG A 148 9.67 -14.05 21.99
CA ARG A 148 9.64 -15.51 21.75
C ARG A 148 10.72 -16.29 22.50
N ARG A 149 11.60 -15.63 23.23
CA ARG A 149 12.65 -16.22 24.07
C ARG A 149 12.24 -16.18 25.54
#